data_7dd7c23d6280f8cd5cad4f7408954687
#
_entry.id   7dd7c23d6280f8cd5cad4f7408954687
#
_cell.length_a   1.000
_cell.length_b   1.000
_cell.length_c   1.000
_cell.angle_alpha   90.00
_cell.angle_beta   90.00
_cell.angle_gamma   90.00
#
_symmetry.space_group_name_H-M   'P 1'
#
loop_
_entity.id
_entity.type
_entity.pdbx_description
1 polymer ?
#
loop_
_entity_poly.entity_id
_entity_poly.type
_entity_poly.pdbx_seq_one_letter_code
_entity_poly.pdbx_strand_id
1 'polypeptide(L)'
;MARTIVITGCDANHDVLASELLASLRHVAVRDVAIGFLRVGETPAPEALTSLADIVVQVPVGDLAIRPGEGFQISCLAVKARLPEFFPGYDTYIWLDGDTWVQNGAGLDQIATGASQADVCIHPQLDPNYFACQFPDNYTLLVYERLFGAHERERLARFPMINSGVFGAKAASPLWQAWKASLDEIRTRLMPQTSRFFSDQIPLHRLIYSGQLTLYPLRAVNNWLVLHGLPRLDKRNGRLTAPSFPYEEINIIHLVGDSKWSQHTIDGTVMSLRYPGRRQPDSAGT
;
A
#
# COMPACT_ATOMS: atom_id res chain seq x y z
N MET A 1 -23.98 -10.29 -5.51
CA MET A 1 -22.53 -10.55 -5.38
C MET A 1 -21.94 -9.47 -4.48
N ALA A 2 -20.96 -9.80 -3.65
CA ALA A 2 -20.26 -8.82 -2.84
C ALA A 2 -19.52 -7.82 -3.75
N ARG A 3 -19.67 -6.51 -3.47
CA ARG A 3 -19.04 -5.46 -4.29
C ARG A 3 -17.67 -5.13 -3.72
N THR A 4 -16.64 -5.27 -4.53
CA THR A 4 -15.26 -4.91 -4.17
C THR A 4 -14.83 -3.64 -4.87
N ILE A 5 -14.09 -2.78 -4.17
CA ILE A 5 -13.43 -1.62 -4.75
C ILE A 5 -11.93 -1.67 -4.45
N VAL A 6 -11.11 -1.44 -5.49
CA VAL A 6 -9.67 -1.19 -5.35
C VAL A 6 -9.45 0.31 -5.41
N ILE A 7 -8.78 0.85 -4.41
CA ILE A 7 -8.59 2.29 -4.25
C ILE A 7 -7.10 2.59 -4.21
N THR A 8 -6.72 3.62 -4.92
CA THR A 8 -5.44 4.31 -4.74
C THR A 8 -5.66 5.78 -4.52
N GLY A 9 -4.65 6.47 -4.05
CA GLY A 9 -4.73 7.92 -3.89
C GLY A 9 -3.35 8.55 -3.84
N CYS A 10 -3.30 9.81 -4.26
CA CYS A 10 -2.07 10.59 -4.20
C CYS A 10 -2.34 12.10 -4.18
N ASP A 11 -1.29 12.84 -3.90
CA ASP A 11 -1.20 14.27 -4.19
C ASP A 11 -0.75 14.52 -5.64
N ALA A 12 -0.65 15.79 -6.04
CA ALA A 12 -0.23 16.17 -7.37
C ALA A 12 1.22 15.78 -7.72
N ASN A 13 2.08 15.53 -6.71
CA ASN A 13 3.48 15.18 -6.94
C ASN A 13 3.66 13.70 -7.35
N HIS A 14 2.63 12.89 -7.14
CA HIS A 14 2.67 11.44 -7.37
C HIS A 14 1.78 10.97 -8.54
N ASP A 15 1.28 11.91 -9.35
CA ASP A 15 0.37 11.62 -10.46
C ASP A 15 0.90 10.55 -11.43
N VAL A 16 2.19 10.59 -11.74
CA VAL A 16 2.80 9.63 -12.68
C VAL A 16 2.71 8.20 -12.14
N LEU A 17 3.05 8.00 -10.85
CA LEU A 17 3.01 6.68 -10.23
C LEU A 17 1.57 6.16 -10.10
N ALA A 18 0.65 7.01 -9.65
CA ALA A 18 -0.76 6.65 -9.56
C ALA A 18 -1.36 6.30 -10.94
N SER A 19 -0.95 7.02 -12.00
CA SER A 19 -1.36 6.72 -13.37
C SER A 19 -0.87 5.34 -13.83
N GLU A 20 0.37 4.98 -13.49
CA GLU A 20 0.94 3.66 -13.80
C GLU A 20 0.19 2.53 -13.07
N LEU A 21 -0.15 2.74 -11.79
CA LEU A 21 -0.96 1.79 -11.04
C LEU A 21 -2.34 1.62 -11.66
N LEU A 22 -3.06 2.72 -11.91
CA LEU A 22 -4.40 2.65 -12.52
C LEU A 22 -4.38 1.99 -13.89
N ALA A 23 -3.38 2.30 -14.72
CA ALA A 23 -3.20 1.64 -16.01
C ALA A 23 -2.93 0.13 -15.87
N SER A 24 -2.15 -0.29 -14.87
CA SER A 24 -1.92 -1.70 -14.60
C SER A 24 -3.19 -2.42 -14.17
N LEU A 25 -4.03 -1.80 -13.32
CA LEU A 25 -5.33 -2.33 -12.92
C LEU A 25 -6.27 -2.52 -14.13
N ARG A 26 -6.33 -1.55 -15.03
CA ARG A 26 -7.11 -1.68 -16.28
C ARG A 26 -6.56 -2.77 -17.20
N HIS A 27 -5.23 -2.96 -17.21
CA HIS A 27 -4.60 -3.99 -18.03
C HIS A 27 -4.95 -5.42 -17.55
N VAL A 28 -4.92 -5.66 -16.24
CA VAL A 28 -5.25 -6.99 -15.70
C VAL A 28 -6.74 -7.28 -15.74
N ALA A 29 -7.56 -6.32 -16.15
CA ALA A 29 -9.00 -6.45 -16.41
C ALA A 29 -9.74 -7.24 -15.31
N VAL A 30 -9.57 -6.84 -14.06
CA VAL A 30 -10.22 -7.48 -12.91
C VAL A 30 -11.73 -7.35 -13.08
N ARG A 31 -12.44 -8.50 -13.16
CA ARG A 31 -13.90 -8.51 -13.34
C ARG A 31 -14.58 -8.15 -12.02
N ASP A 32 -15.69 -7.43 -12.13
CA ASP A 32 -16.58 -7.11 -11.00
C ASP A 32 -15.92 -6.31 -9.86
N VAL A 33 -14.83 -5.59 -10.15
CA VAL A 33 -14.11 -4.73 -9.20
C VAL A 33 -14.15 -3.30 -9.71
N ALA A 34 -14.64 -2.38 -8.88
CA ALA A 34 -14.57 -0.94 -9.17
C ALA A 34 -13.17 -0.41 -8.84
N ILE A 35 -12.72 0.59 -9.60
CA ILE A 35 -11.46 1.29 -9.36
C ILE A 35 -11.77 2.69 -8.84
N GLY A 36 -11.37 2.97 -7.60
CA GLY A 36 -11.48 4.27 -6.96
C GLY A 36 -10.16 5.04 -7.00
N PHE A 37 -10.22 6.31 -7.27
CA PHE A 37 -9.08 7.22 -7.14
C PHE A 37 -9.39 8.35 -6.15
N LEU A 38 -8.48 8.56 -5.20
CA LEU A 38 -8.60 9.59 -4.19
C LEU A 38 -7.52 10.65 -4.40
N ARG A 39 -7.93 11.86 -4.80
CA ARG A 39 -7.05 13.01 -4.87
C ARG A 39 -7.01 13.71 -3.52
N VAL A 40 -5.83 13.80 -2.91
CA VAL A 40 -5.62 14.60 -1.69
C VAL A 40 -5.08 15.97 -2.05
N GLY A 41 -5.71 17.01 -1.54
CA GLY A 41 -5.34 18.41 -1.76
C GLY A 41 -6.26 19.16 -2.72
N GLU A 42 -5.92 20.43 -2.94
CA GLU A 42 -6.77 21.37 -3.70
C GLU A 42 -6.55 21.26 -5.22
N THR A 43 -5.42 20.71 -5.67
CA THR A 43 -5.09 20.59 -7.09
C THR A 43 -5.89 19.45 -7.73
N PRO A 44 -6.75 19.72 -8.72
CA PRO A 44 -7.51 18.67 -9.40
C PRO A 44 -6.60 17.61 -10.04
N ALA A 45 -7.10 16.38 -10.09
CA ALA A 45 -6.41 15.33 -10.82
C ALA A 45 -6.50 15.56 -12.34
N PRO A 46 -5.42 15.29 -13.10
CA PRO A 46 -5.44 15.36 -14.56
C PRO A 46 -6.48 14.40 -15.17
N GLU A 47 -7.09 14.77 -16.29
CA GLU A 47 -8.04 13.93 -17.01
C GLU A 47 -7.46 12.56 -17.41
N ALA A 48 -6.21 12.55 -17.85
CA ALA A 48 -5.48 11.30 -18.18
C ALA A 48 -5.43 10.30 -17.02
N LEU A 49 -5.49 10.76 -15.77
CA LEU A 49 -5.51 9.91 -14.59
C LEU A 49 -6.96 9.57 -14.19
N THR A 50 -7.86 10.55 -14.19
CA THR A 50 -9.25 10.34 -13.79
C THR A 50 -10.03 9.44 -14.76
N SER A 51 -9.67 9.41 -16.04
CA SER A 51 -10.24 8.48 -17.04
C SER A 51 -9.91 7.01 -16.77
N LEU A 52 -8.91 6.73 -15.95
CA LEU A 52 -8.53 5.37 -15.55
C LEU A 52 -9.29 4.87 -14.30
N ALA A 53 -10.02 5.73 -13.60
CA ALA A 53 -10.82 5.37 -12.43
C ALA A 53 -12.31 5.33 -12.76
N ASP A 54 -13.10 4.50 -12.04
CA ASP A 54 -14.55 4.50 -12.15
C ASP A 54 -15.18 5.57 -11.25
N ILE A 55 -14.50 5.85 -10.13
CA ILE A 55 -14.93 6.84 -9.14
C ILE A 55 -13.71 7.67 -8.73
N VAL A 56 -13.89 8.99 -8.80
CA VAL A 56 -12.87 9.95 -8.35
C VAL A 56 -13.42 10.77 -7.20
N VAL A 57 -12.70 10.80 -6.09
CA VAL A 57 -13.02 11.60 -4.92
C VAL A 57 -11.88 12.57 -4.65
N GLN A 58 -12.18 13.85 -4.56
CA GLN A 58 -11.22 14.86 -4.11
C GLN A 58 -11.46 15.18 -2.64
N VAL A 59 -10.38 15.10 -1.85
CA VAL A 59 -10.39 15.38 -0.41
C VAL A 59 -9.49 16.56 -0.13
N PRO A 60 -10.05 17.73 0.21
CA PRO A 60 -9.29 18.88 0.65
C PRO A 60 -8.46 18.54 1.90
N VAL A 61 -7.25 19.12 2.01
CA VAL A 61 -6.38 18.87 3.17
C VAL A 61 -7.08 19.25 4.48
N GLY A 62 -7.88 20.33 4.48
CA GLY A 62 -8.63 20.77 5.64
C GLY A 62 -9.61 19.74 6.20
N ASP A 63 -10.21 18.91 5.34
CA ASP A 63 -11.18 17.88 5.74
C ASP A 63 -10.53 16.69 6.44
N LEU A 64 -9.20 16.56 6.35
CA LEU A 64 -8.43 15.54 7.04
C LEU A 64 -8.05 15.94 8.47
N ALA A 65 -8.53 17.09 8.94
CA ALA A 65 -8.29 17.66 10.26
C ALA A 65 -6.79 17.73 10.63
N ILE A 66 -5.94 18.13 9.67
CA ILE A 66 -4.51 18.28 9.85
C ILE A 66 -4.24 19.63 10.49
N ARG A 67 -3.31 19.64 11.44
CA ARG A 67 -2.91 20.90 12.08
C ARG A 67 -2.17 21.79 11.06
N PRO A 68 -2.38 23.12 11.11
CA PRO A 68 -1.58 24.04 10.33
C PRO A 68 -0.08 23.77 10.55
N GLY A 69 0.68 23.58 9.46
CA GLY A 69 2.11 23.28 9.50
C GLY A 69 2.47 21.79 9.53
N GLU A 70 1.50 20.88 9.62
CA GLU A 70 1.73 19.44 9.33
C GLU A 70 1.97 19.26 7.83
N GLY A 71 3.01 18.47 7.50
CA GLY A 71 3.35 18.22 6.10
C GLY A 71 2.25 17.46 5.37
N PHE A 72 2.04 17.77 4.11
CA PHE A 72 1.04 17.20 3.21
C PHE A 72 1.05 15.65 3.17
N GLN A 73 2.21 15.01 3.32
CA GLN A 73 2.33 13.54 3.34
C GLN A 73 1.51 12.87 4.43
N ILE A 74 1.34 13.51 5.59
CA ILE A 74 0.55 12.98 6.71
C ILE A 74 -0.92 12.87 6.32
N SER A 75 -1.42 13.80 5.53
CA SER A 75 -2.79 13.82 5.03
C SER A 75 -3.10 12.61 4.17
N CYS A 76 -2.22 12.31 3.22
CA CYS A 76 -2.37 11.15 2.33
C CYS A 76 -2.39 9.83 3.12
N LEU A 77 -1.65 9.76 4.22
CA LEU A 77 -1.63 8.58 5.06
C LEU A 77 -2.91 8.43 5.91
N ALA A 78 -3.48 9.54 6.37
CA ALA A 78 -4.67 9.53 7.22
C ALA A 78 -5.97 9.12 6.46
N VAL A 79 -6.03 9.27 5.14
CA VAL A 79 -7.21 8.89 4.35
C VAL A 79 -7.48 7.40 4.37
N LYS A 80 -6.44 6.57 4.52
CA LYS A 80 -6.56 5.11 4.48
C LYS A 80 -7.53 4.56 5.53
N ALA A 81 -7.60 5.15 6.71
CA ALA A 81 -8.52 4.75 7.76
C ALA A 81 -9.99 5.16 7.51
N ARG A 82 -10.26 5.91 6.43
CA ARG A 82 -11.57 6.50 6.13
C ARG A 82 -12.13 6.08 4.76
N LEU A 83 -11.59 5.03 4.14
CA LEU A 83 -12.01 4.61 2.80
C LEU A 83 -13.52 4.38 2.68
N PRO A 84 -14.23 3.74 3.64
CA PRO A 84 -15.67 3.59 3.54
C PRO A 84 -16.46 4.91 3.61
N GLU A 85 -15.89 5.97 4.20
CA GLU A 85 -16.51 7.30 4.22
C GLU A 85 -16.44 7.94 2.84
N PHE A 86 -15.32 7.79 2.12
CA PHE A 86 -15.08 8.38 0.81
C PHE A 86 -15.70 7.57 -0.34
N PHE A 87 -15.80 6.27 -0.20
CA PHE A 87 -16.32 5.35 -1.21
C PHE A 87 -17.43 4.47 -0.62
N PRO A 88 -18.61 5.04 -0.29
CA PRO A 88 -19.64 4.25 0.39
C PRO A 88 -20.24 3.18 -0.53
N GLY A 89 -20.77 2.11 0.11
CA GLY A 89 -21.60 1.11 -0.55
C GLY A 89 -20.86 -0.07 -1.15
N TYR A 90 -19.61 -0.31 -0.80
CA TYR A 90 -18.86 -1.52 -1.12
C TYR A 90 -18.79 -2.44 0.10
N ASP A 91 -18.63 -3.75 -0.16
CA ASP A 91 -18.52 -4.77 0.90
C ASP A 91 -17.05 -5.02 1.29
N THR A 92 -16.13 -4.83 0.33
CA THR A 92 -14.69 -5.02 0.52
C THR A 92 -13.92 -3.86 -0.10
N TYR A 93 -12.96 -3.37 0.66
CA TYR A 93 -12.04 -2.29 0.29
C TYR A 93 -10.63 -2.84 0.19
N ILE A 94 -9.98 -2.59 -0.93
CA ILE A 94 -8.56 -2.89 -1.15
C ILE A 94 -7.84 -1.56 -1.41
N TRP A 95 -6.80 -1.31 -0.65
CA TRP A 95 -5.92 -0.16 -0.85
C TRP A 95 -4.63 -0.58 -1.52
N LEU A 96 -4.19 0.20 -2.48
CA LEU A 96 -2.87 0.10 -3.12
C LEU A 96 -2.21 1.49 -3.10
N ASP A 97 -1.01 1.61 -2.51
CA ASP A 97 -0.24 2.85 -2.58
C ASP A 97 0.10 3.20 -4.04
N GLY A 98 0.13 4.49 -4.36
CA GLY A 98 0.34 4.96 -5.73
C GLY A 98 1.65 4.52 -6.38
N ASP A 99 2.63 4.09 -5.59
CA ASP A 99 3.92 3.55 -6.06
C ASP A 99 3.92 2.01 -6.16
N THR A 100 2.75 1.40 -6.24
CA THR A 100 2.57 -0.01 -6.60
C THR A 100 2.13 -0.17 -8.06
N TRP A 101 2.22 -1.38 -8.59
CA TRP A 101 1.51 -1.75 -9.81
C TRP A 101 1.18 -3.25 -9.81
N VAL A 102 0.11 -3.61 -10.51
CA VAL A 102 -0.44 -4.97 -10.52
C VAL A 102 0.02 -5.70 -11.78
N GLN A 103 0.80 -6.77 -11.59
CA GLN A 103 1.22 -7.65 -12.67
C GLN A 103 0.18 -8.76 -12.93
N ASN A 104 -0.51 -9.22 -11.86
CA ASN A 104 -1.48 -10.30 -11.94
C ASN A 104 -2.67 -10.02 -11.02
N GLY A 105 -3.87 -10.07 -11.57
CA GLY A 105 -5.13 -9.83 -10.84
C GLY A 105 -5.40 -10.84 -9.71
N ALA A 106 -4.80 -12.03 -9.73
CA ALA A 106 -4.93 -13.02 -8.67
C ALA A 106 -4.52 -12.48 -7.29
N GLY A 107 -3.64 -11.46 -7.24
CA GLY A 107 -3.28 -10.78 -6.00
C GLY A 107 -4.47 -10.09 -5.35
N LEU A 108 -5.32 -9.46 -6.13
CA LEU A 108 -6.53 -8.78 -5.63
C LEU A 108 -7.55 -9.77 -5.07
N ASP A 109 -7.71 -10.92 -5.73
CA ASP A 109 -8.58 -12.01 -5.25
C ASP A 109 -8.08 -12.57 -3.91
N GLN A 110 -6.77 -12.72 -3.76
CA GLN A 110 -6.17 -13.18 -2.50
C GLN A 110 -6.37 -12.15 -1.37
N ILE A 111 -6.22 -10.86 -1.66
CA ILE A 111 -6.48 -9.78 -0.69
C ILE A 111 -7.96 -9.78 -0.27
N ALA A 112 -8.89 -9.87 -1.21
CA ALA A 112 -10.33 -9.92 -0.93
C ALA A 112 -10.69 -11.16 -0.09
N THR A 113 -10.11 -12.31 -0.41
CA THR A 113 -10.26 -13.55 0.36
C THR A 113 -9.75 -13.38 1.79
N GLY A 114 -8.53 -12.86 1.98
CA GLY A 114 -7.96 -12.60 3.29
C GLY A 114 -8.79 -11.61 4.11
N ALA A 115 -9.28 -10.53 3.48
CA ALA A 115 -10.19 -9.56 4.10
C ALA A 115 -11.52 -10.18 4.54
N SER A 116 -11.91 -11.32 3.96
CA SER A 116 -13.11 -12.05 4.41
C SER A 116 -12.90 -12.90 5.66
N GLN A 117 -11.67 -13.14 6.05
CA GLN A 117 -11.29 -14.06 7.12
C GLN A 117 -10.76 -13.37 8.39
N ALA A 118 -10.38 -12.10 8.30
CA ALA A 118 -9.85 -11.32 9.41
C ALA A 118 -10.27 -9.85 9.31
N ASP A 119 -9.98 -9.07 10.35
CA ASP A 119 -10.29 -7.64 10.37
C ASP A 119 -9.46 -6.87 9.35
N VAL A 120 -8.24 -7.33 9.08
CA VAL A 120 -7.35 -6.78 8.05
C VAL A 120 -6.51 -7.87 7.39
N CYS A 121 -6.44 -7.84 6.06
CA CYS A 121 -5.48 -8.59 5.26
C CYS A 121 -4.35 -7.64 4.87
N ILE A 122 -3.13 -7.89 5.37
CA ILE A 122 -1.98 -6.99 5.18
C ILE A 122 -0.67 -7.77 5.25
N HIS A 123 0.37 -7.29 4.56
CA HIS A 123 1.68 -7.93 4.53
C HIS A 123 2.51 -7.62 5.78
N PRO A 124 2.81 -8.62 6.63
CA PRO A 124 3.92 -8.52 7.56
C PRO A 124 5.21 -8.57 6.74
N GLN A 125 6.15 -7.66 7.00
CA GLN A 125 7.37 -7.53 6.17
C GLN A 125 8.34 -8.70 6.38
N LEU A 126 7.84 -9.91 6.16
CA LEU A 126 8.57 -11.16 6.31
C LEU A 126 8.45 -12.01 5.05
N ASP A 127 9.57 -12.26 4.40
CA ASP A 127 9.67 -13.22 3.31
C ASP A 127 11.09 -13.80 3.25
N PRO A 128 11.27 -15.11 2.97
CA PRO A 128 12.60 -15.72 2.85
C PRO A 128 13.45 -15.15 1.71
N ASN A 129 12.84 -14.45 0.76
CA ASN A 129 13.54 -13.79 -0.35
C ASN A 129 13.99 -12.37 -0.01
N TYR A 130 13.57 -11.81 1.12
CA TYR A 130 14.04 -10.51 1.57
C TYR A 130 15.41 -10.64 2.24
N PHE A 131 16.32 -9.71 1.93
CA PHE A 131 17.69 -9.74 2.49
C PHE A 131 17.73 -9.43 4.00
N ALA A 132 16.65 -8.86 4.55
CA ALA A 132 16.52 -8.65 5.99
C ALA A 132 15.05 -8.73 6.40
N CYS A 133 14.78 -9.37 7.55
CA CYS A 133 13.49 -9.26 8.21
C CYS A 133 13.33 -7.84 8.73
N GLN A 134 12.21 -7.21 8.42
CA GLN A 134 11.93 -5.85 8.81
C GLN A 134 11.28 -5.80 10.19
N PHE A 135 12.09 -5.77 11.22
CA PHE A 135 11.69 -5.43 12.59
C PHE A 135 11.81 -3.92 12.82
N PRO A 136 11.11 -3.36 13.82
CA PRO A 136 11.24 -1.95 14.15
C PRO A 136 12.71 -1.56 14.39
N ASP A 137 13.19 -0.59 13.65
CA ASP A 137 14.51 -0.01 13.85
C ASP A 137 14.55 0.88 15.10
N ASN A 138 15.73 1.31 15.49
CA ASN A 138 15.92 2.15 16.68
C ASN A 138 15.06 3.42 16.64
N TYR A 139 14.86 3.98 15.46
CA TYR A 139 14.03 5.16 15.29
C TYR A 139 12.55 4.85 15.54
N THR A 140 12.03 3.80 14.92
CA THR A 140 10.66 3.32 15.14
C THR A 140 10.41 2.97 16.61
N LEU A 141 11.39 2.34 17.27
CA LEU A 141 11.32 2.03 18.69
C LEU A 141 11.24 3.28 19.58
N LEU A 142 11.97 4.35 19.23
CA LEU A 142 11.86 5.63 19.93
C LEU A 142 10.48 6.28 19.72
N VAL A 143 9.91 6.15 18.53
CA VAL A 143 8.55 6.63 18.25
C VAL A 143 7.52 5.85 19.08
N TYR A 144 7.64 4.52 19.16
CA TYR A 144 6.75 3.71 20.02
C TYR A 144 6.84 4.12 21.49
N GLU A 145 8.04 4.33 22.00
CA GLU A 145 8.24 4.76 23.38
C GLU A 145 7.56 6.10 23.66
N ARG A 146 7.72 7.06 22.76
CA ARG A 146 7.11 8.39 22.88
C ARG A 146 5.59 8.38 22.79
N LEU A 147 5.05 7.56 21.89
CA LEU A 147 3.61 7.52 21.64
C LEU A 147 2.87 6.62 22.61
N PHE A 148 3.46 5.49 23.00
CA PHE A 148 2.78 4.40 23.68
C PHE A 148 3.44 4.00 25.01
N GLY A 149 4.63 4.51 25.32
CA GLY A 149 5.40 4.20 26.52
C GLY A 149 6.36 3.01 26.35
N ALA A 150 7.27 2.87 27.31
CA ALA A 150 8.38 1.89 27.28
C ALA A 150 7.88 0.43 27.18
N HIS A 151 6.82 0.09 27.90
CA HIS A 151 6.25 -1.27 27.86
C HIS A 151 5.78 -1.66 26.44
N GLU A 152 5.05 -0.78 25.77
CA GLU A 152 4.60 -1.03 24.40
C GLU A 152 5.78 -1.09 23.40
N ARG A 153 6.80 -0.23 23.59
CA ARG A 153 8.05 -0.31 22.81
C ARG A 153 8.67 -1.70 22.91
N GLU A 154 8.88 -2.22 24.12
CA GLU A 154 9.49 -3.53 24.33
C GLU A 154 8.66 -4.67 23.74
N ARG A 155 7.35 -4.56 23.84
CA ARG A 155 6.41 -5.54 23.27
C ARG A 155 6.45 -5.53 21.76
N LEU A 156 6.31 -4.33 21.13
CA LEU A 156 6.23 -4.17 19.69
C LEU A 156 7.57 -4.44 18.98
N ALA A 157 8.70 -4.26 19.68
CA ALA A 157 10.03 -4.59 19.16
C ALA A 157 10.20 -6.06 18.72
N ARG A 158 9.34 -6.94 19.20
CA ARG A 158 9.40 -8.39 18.95
C ARG A 158 8.60 -8.85 17.75
N PHE A 159 7.87 -7.95 17.12
CA PHE A 159 7.02 -8.26 15.98
C PHE A 159 7.54 -7.60 14.69
N PRO A 160 7.41 -8.30 13.55
CA PRO A 160 7.79 -7.71 12.28
C PRO A 160 6.94 -6.49 11.97
N MET A 161 7.51 -5.51 11.29
CA MET A 161 6.74 -4.40 10.73
C MET A 161 5.68 -4.93 9.78
N ILE A 162 4.61 -4.16 9.62
CA ILE A 162 3.61 -4.38 8.59
C ILE A 162 3.79 -3.34 7.49
N ASN A 163 3.31 -3.60 6.30
CA ASN A 163 3.31 -2.62 5.22
C ASN A 163 1.89 -2.26 4.79
N SER A 164 1.48 -1.03 5.08
CA SER A 164 0.14 -0.49 4.78
C SER A 164 -0.03 -0.03 3.33
N GLY A 165 0.97 -0.22 2.48
CA GLY A 165 0.87 0.15 1.07
C GLY A 165 -0.03 -0.77 0.25
N VAL A 166 -0.26 -2.00 0.74
CA VAL A 166 -1.24 -2.93 0.18
C VAL A 166 -1.98 -3.60 1.34
N PHE A 167 -3.28 -3.40 1.41
CA PHE A 167 -4.13 -4.08 2.39
C PHE A 167 -5.56 -4.22 1.89
N GLY A 168 -6.32 -5.11 2.55
CA GLY A 168 -7.76 -5.27 2.33
C GLY A 168 -8.51 -5.43 3.63
N ALA A 169 -9.75 -4.90 3.67
CA ALA A 169 -10.66 -5.09 4.79
C ALA A 169 -12.13 -5.01 4.34
N LYS A 170 -13.03 -5.63 5.09
CA LYS A 170 -14.47 -5.49 4.87
C LYS A 170 -14.99 -4.14 5.34
N ALA A 171 -16.09 -3.69 4.76
CA ALA A 171 -16.80 -2.48 5.19
C ALA A 171 -17.15 -2.51 6.68
N ALA A 172 -17.58 -3.66 7.18
CA ALA A 172 -17.96 -3.87 8.58
C ALA A 172 -16.78 -4.15 9.52
N SER A 173 -15.53 -4.10 9.04
CA SER A 173 -14.36 -4.35 9.87
C SER A 173 -14.21 -3.29 10.97
N PRO A 174 -13.88 -3.69 12.21
CA PRO A 174 -13.52 -2.75 13.27
C PRO A 174 -12.25 -1.94 12.96
N LEU A 175 -11.47 -2.36 11.96
CA LEU A 175 -10.27 -1.67 11.49
C LEU A 175 -10.50 -0.16 11.33
N TRP A 176 -11.56 0.21 10.63
CA TRP A 176 -11.79 1.61 10.24
C TRP A 176 -11.91 2.54 11.44
N GLN A 177 -12.73 2.14 12.41
CA GLN A 177 -12.92 2.91 13.63
C GLN A 177 -11.69 2.89 14.54
N ALA A 178 -11.08 1.72 14.74
CA ALA A 178 -9.91 1.57 15.61
C ALA A 178 -8.69 2.34 15.05
N TRP A 179 -8.45 2.24 13.74
CA TRP A 179 -7.33 2.93 13.10
C TRP A 179 -7.51 4.45 13.14
N LYS A 180 -8.69 4.95 12.78
CA LYS A 180 -9.03 6.38 12.86
C LYS A 180 -8.85 6.91 14.28
N ALA A 181 -9.41 6.23 15.29
CA ALA A 181 -9.28 6.63 16.68
C ALA A 181 -7.82 6.65 17.15
N SER A 182 -7.01 5.66 16.74
CA SER A 182 -5.58 5.60 17.07
C SER A 182 -4.79 6.72 16.36
N LEU A 183 -5.12 7.05 15.11
CA LEU A 183 -4.54 8.19 14.41
C LEU A 183 -4.88 9.51 15.11
N ASP A 184 -6.11 9.71 15.54
CA ASP A 184 -6.55 10.91 16.25
C ASP A 184 -5.87 11.02 17.63
N GLU A 185 -5.73 9.91 18.37
CA GLU A 185 -4.97 9.85 19.62
C GLU A 185 -3.51 10.29 19.42
N ILE A 186 -2.85 9.71 18.42
CA ILE A 186 -1.45 10.03 18.11
C ILE A 186 -1.29 11.52 17.76
N ARG A 187 -2.20 12.07 16.95
CA ARG A 187 -2.16 13.47 16.54
C ARG A 187 -2.24 14.43 17.73
N THR A 188 -2.97 14.07 18.80
CA THR A 188 -3.02 14.87 20.01
C THR A 188 -1.72 14.85 20.81
N ARG A 189 -0.92 13.80 20.68
CA ARG A 189 0.34 13.57 21.40
C ARG A 189 1.58 14.00 20.62
N LEU A 190 1.49 14.09 19.28
CA LEU A 190 2.62 14.50 18.45
C LEU A 190 2.92 15.98 18.65
N MET A 191 4.15 16.28 19.02
CA MET A 191 4.70 17.64 18.96
C MET A 191 4.96 18.04 17.50
N PRO A 192 4.84 19.32 17.12
CA PRO A 192 5.09 19.78 15.74
C PRO A 192 6.43 19.33 15.15
N GLN A 193 7.44 19.13 15.99
CA GLN A 193 8.78 18.71 15.58
C GLN A 193 8.91 17.22 15.25
N THR A 194 7.92 16.39 15.63
CA THR A 194 7.92 14.94 15.36
C THR A 194 7.06 14.56 14.18
N SER A 195 6.39 15.51 13.54
CA SER A 195 5.49 15.27 12.40
C SER A 195 6.19 14.72 11.16
N ARG A 196 7.51 14.91 11.01
CA ARG A 196 8.29 14.37 9.88
C ARG A 196 8.36 12.85 9.82
N PHE A 197 7.94 12.18 10.89
CA PHE A 197 8.18 10.75 11.08
C PHE A 197 6.90 9.96 11.37
N PHE A 198 5.78 10.60 11.14
CA PHE A 198 4.51 9.93 11.27
C PHE A 198 4.35 8.92 10.13
N SER A 199 4.04 7.68 10.48
CA SER A 199 3.63 6.65 9.56
C SER A 199 2.29 6.10 10.02
N ASP A 200 1.37 5.94 9.09
CA ASP A 200 0.07 5.29 9.29
C ASP A 200 0.23 3.82 9.73
N GLN A 201 1.38 3.23 9.49
CA GLN A 201 1.72 1.87 9.90
C GLN A 201 1.93 1.75 11.42
N ILE A 202 2.41 2.79 12.10
CA ILE A 202 2.71 2.76 13.53
C ILE A 202 1.49 2.44 14.39
N PRO A 203 0.34 3.17 14.28
CA PRO A 203 -0.86 2.82 15.01
C PRO A 203 -1.42 1.46 14.58
N LEU A 204 -1.38 1.15 13.30
CA LEU A 204 -1.89 -0.11 12.77
C LEU A 204 -1.08 -1.31 13.27
N HIS A 205 0.24 -1.21 13.32
CA HIS A 205 1.14 -2.20 13.90
C HIS A 205 0.78 -2.48 15.38
N ARG A 206 0.56 -1.41 16.17
CA ARG A 206 0.11 -1.55 17.56
C ARG A 206 -1.24 -2.25 17.66
N LEU A 207 -2.25 -1.84 16.89
CA LEU A 207 -3.60 -2.41 16.93
C LEU A 207 -3.59 -3.92 16.62
N ILE A 208 -2.83 -4.33 15.63
CA ILE A 208 -2.70 -5.73 15.24
C ILE A 208 -2.00 -6.53 16.35
N TYR A 209 -0.81 -6.14 16.75
CA TYR A 209 0.00 -6.92 17.67
C TYR A 209 -0.39 -6.76 19.16
N SER A 210 -1.34 -5.88 19.47
CA SER A 210 -2.02 -5.86 20.77
C SER A 210 -3.23 -6.80 20.84
N GLY A 211 -3.59 -7.43 19.71
CA GLY A 211 -4.76 -8.30 19.63
C GLY A 211 -6.09 -7.55 19.52
N GLN A 212 -6.06 -6.22 19.27
CA GLN A 212 -7.29 -5.45 19.03
C GLN A 212 -7.87 -5.69 17.63
N LEU A 213 -7.04 -6.11 16.68
CA LEU A 213 -7.43 -6.48 15.32
C LEU A 213 -6.85 -7.85 14.99
N THR A 214 -7.65 -8.67 14.32
CA THR A 214 -7.18 -9.93 13.75
C THR A 214 -6.50 -9.67 12.40
N LEU A 215 -5.37 -10.35 12.17
CA LEU A 215 -4.56 -10.23 10.98
C LEU A 215 -4.71 -11.48 10.10
N TYR A 216 -5.01 -11.29 8.82
CA TYR A 216 -4.71 -12.27 7.78
C TYR A 216 -3.38 -11.90 7.11
N PRO A 217 -2.31 -12.72 7.28
CA PRO A 217 -0.99 -12.36 6.75
C PRO A 217 -0.96 -12.50 5.23
N LEU A 218 -0.90 -11.36 4.55
CA LEU A 218 -0.75 -11.33 3.10
C LEU A 218 0.66 -11.77 2.71
N ARG A 219 0.77 -12.66 1.73
CA ARG A 219 2.07 -13.13 1.22
C ARG A 219 2.81 -12.01 0.47
N ALA A 220 4.13 -12.03 0.53
CA ALA A 220 4.99 -11.00 -0.10
C ALA A 220 4.73 -10.84 -1.61
N VAL A 221 4.41 -11.91 -2.33
CA VAL A 221 4.09 -11.84 -3.78
C VAL A 221 2.89 -10.93 -4.09
N ASN A 222 2.06 -10.61 -3.11
CA ASN A 222 0.92 -9.69 -3.23
C ASN A 222 1.24 -8.28 -2.73
N ASN A 223 2.45 -8.04 -2.26
CA ASN A 223 2.99 -6.74 -1.89
C ASN A 223 4.52 -6.83 -1.88
N TRP A 224 5.11 -7.01 -3.04
CA TRP A 224 6.55 -7.23 -3.17
C TRP A 224 7.32 -5.94 -2.98
N LEU A 225 7.95 -5.80 -1.83
CA LEU A 225 8.73 -4.63 -1.46
C LEU A 225 10.11 -4.68 -2.14
N VAL A 226 10.27 -3.97 -3.25
CA VAL A 226 11.51 -3.96 -4.04
C VAL A 226 12.73 -3.54 -3.21
N LEU A 227 12.52 -2.65 -2.23
CA LEU A 227 13.57 -2.23 -1.30
C LEU A 227 14.16 -3.39 -0.47
N HIS A 228 13.37 -4.44 -0.21
CA HIS A 228 13.76 -5.56 0.65
C HIS A 228 14.23 -6.79 -0.11
N GLY A 229 13.88 -6.90 -1.39
CA GLY A 229 14.30 -8.01 -2.21
C GLY A 229 14.08 -7.73 -3.69
N LEU A 230 15.15 -7.86 -4.50
CA LEU A 230 15.02 -7.74 -5.93
C LEU A 230 14.28 -8.96 -6.49
N PRO A 231 13.32 -8.76 -7.40
CA PRO A 231 12.67 -9.85 -8.09
C PRO A 231 13.62 -10.49 -9.10
N ARG A 232 13.23 -11.63 -9.64
CA ARG A 232 13.83 -12.24 -10.82
C ARG A 232 12.98 -11.95 -12.05
N LEU A 233 13.60 -11.86 -13.22
CA LEU A 233 12.90 -11.74 -14.50
C LEU A 233 12.75 -13.12 -15.17
N ASP A 234 11.53 -13.60 -15.32
CA ASP A 234 11.28 -14.76 -16.21
C ASP A 234 11.38 -14.30 -17.67
N LYS A 235 12.50 -14.59 -18.32
CA LYS A 235 12.78 -14.17 -19.70
C LYS A 235 11.83 -14.77 -20.75
N ARG A 236 11.07 -15.85 -20.39
CA ARG A 236 10.13 -16.51 -21.32
C ARG A 236 8.87 -15.68 -21.54
N ASN A 237 8.43 -14.94 -20.51
CA ASN A 237 7.19 -14.18 -20.54
C ASN A 237 7.34 -12.73 -20.09
N GLY A 238 8.54 -12.32 -19.67
CA GLY A 238 8.82 -10.96 -19.21
C GLY A 238 8.22 -10.61 -17.85
N ARG A 239 7.78 -11.60 -17.06
CA ARG A 239 7.16 -11.39 -15.75
C ARG A 239 8.19 -11.42 -14.63
N LEU A 240 7.89 -10.67 -13.57
CA LEU A 240 8.67 -10.67 -12.35
C LEU A 240 8.22 -11.81 -11.44
N THR A 241 9.19 -12.54 -10.90
CA THR A 241 8.97 -13.67 -9.99
C THR A 241 9.82 -13.51 -8.72
N ALA A 242 9.43 -14.21 -7.66
CA ALA A 242 10.29 -14.38 -6.49
C ALA A 242 11.62 -15.04 -6.91
N PRO A 243 12.77 -14.64 -6.36
CA PRO A 243 14.08 -15.14 -6.80
C PRO A 243 14.37 -16.58 -6.40
N SER A 244 13.70 -17.13 -5.39
CA SER A 244 13.86 -18.52 -4.96
C SER A 244 12.82 -19.45 -5.59
N PHE A 245 13.19 -20.75 -5.68
CA PHE A 245 12.25 -21.80 -6.10
C PHE A 245 11.00 -21.81 -5.19
N PRO A 246 9.77 -21.95 -5.73
CA PRO A 246 9.42 -22.33 -7.11
C PRO A 246 9.33 -21.17 -8.12
N TYR A 247 9.97 -20.02 -7.85
CA TYR A 247 9.94 -18.82 -8.72
C TYR A 247 8.52 -18.29 -8.92
N GLU A 248 7.80 -18.19 -7.83
CA GLU A 248 6.40 -17.77 -7.83
C GLU A 248 6.24 -16.38 -8.46
N GLU A 249 5.23 -16.24 -9.30
CA GLU A 249 4.93 -14.95 -9.94
C GLU A 249 4.55 -13.91 -8.88
N ILE A 250 5.12 -12.72 -9.00
CA ILE A 250 4.76 -11.58 -8.16
C ILE A 250 3.48 -10.95 -8.72
N ASN A 251 2.46 -10.84 -7.89
CA ASN A 251 1.19 -10.28 -8.30
C ASN A 251 1.19 -8.74 -8.25
N ILE A 252 1.77 -8.17 -7.18
CA ILE A 252 1.80 -6.71 -6.97
C ILE A 252 3.23 -6.31 -6.61
N ILE A 253 3.81 -5.42 -7.41
CA ILE A 253 5.12 -4.83 -7.18
C ILE A 253 4.94 -3.51 -6.44
N HIS A 254 5.75 -3.26 -5.40
CA HIS A 254 5.72 -2.05 -4.59
C HIS A 254 7.10 -1.38 -4.59
N LEU A 255 7.17 -0.21 -5.20
CA LEU A 255 8.39 0.57 -5.41
C LEU A 255 8.66 1.48 -4.20
N VAL A 256 8.96 0.87 -3.05
CA VAL A 256 9.17 1.60 -1.80
C VAL A 256 10.42 2.49 -1.87
N GLY A 257 10.32 3.70 -1.34
CA GLY A 257 11.47 4.62 -1.23
C GLY A 257 12.04 5.02 -2.58
N ASP A 258 13.35 5.00 -2.71
CA ASP A 258 14.06 5.42 -3.93
C ASP A 258 13.96 4.40 -5.07
N SER A 259 13.49 3.18 -4.81
CA SER A 259 13.37 2.14 -5.83
C SER A 259 12.45 2.53 -6.99
N LYS A 260 11.50 3.45 -6.75
CA LYS A 260 10.60 3.99 -7.78
C LYS A 260 11.28 4.81 -8.87
N TRP A 261 12.48 5.33 -8.59
CA TRP A 261 13.24 6.17 -9.52
C TRP A 261 14.56 5.54 -9.94
N SER A 262 14.90 4.40 -9.37
CA SER A 262 16.17 3.72 -9.60
C SER A 262 16.13 2.75 -10.77
N GLN A 263 17.29 2.54 -11.38
CA GLN A 263 17.55 1.39 -12.26
C GLN A 263 18.06 0.23 -11.40
N HIS A 264 17.62 -0.98 -11.72
CA HIS A 264 18.00 -2.19 -11.00
C HIS A 264 18.64 -3.20 -11.96
N THR A 265 19.65 -3.92 -11.49
CA THR A 265 20.23 -5.03 -12.26
C THR A 265 19.51 -6.32 -11.87
N ILE A 266 18.69 -6.84 -12.76
CA ILE A 266 17.91 -8.07 -12.59
C ILE A 266 18.42 -9.12 -13.59
N ASP A 267 18.93 -10.23 -13.09
CA ASP A 267 19.49 -11.32 -13.92
C ASP A 267 20.45 -10.83 -15.01
N GLY A 268 21.30 -9.84 -14.66
CA GLY A 268 22.28 -9.22 -15.55
C GLY A 268 21.72 -8.15 -16.50
N THR A 269 20.43 -7.82 -16.40
CA THR A 269 19.79 -6.77 -17.20
C THR A 269 19.54 -5.54 -16.35
N VAL A 270 19.98 -4.37 -16.80
CA VAL A 270 19.67 -3.08 -16.14
C VAL A 270 18.31 -2.61 -16.62
N MET A 271 17.37 -2.42 -15.69
CA MET A 271 16.00 -2.05 -16.01
C MET A 271 15.33 -1.24 -14.88
N SER A 272 14.35 -0.43 -15.23
CA SER A 272 13.40 0.13 -14.28
C SER A 272 12.38 -0.95 -13.88
N LEU A 273 11.98 -0.96 -12.61
CA LEU A 273 10.89 -1.81 -12.13
C LEU A 273 9.53 -1.09 -12.10
N ARG A 274 9.44 0.10 -12.68
CA ARG A 274 8.17 0.80 -12.90
C ARG A 274 7.30 0.02 -13.89
N TYR A 275 6.00 0.30 -13.87
CA TYR A 275 5.06 -0.34 -14.79
C TYR A 275 5.47 -0.12 -16.25
N PRO A 276 5.73 -1.19 -17.00
CA PRO A 276 6.29 -1.08 -18.35
C PRO A 276 5.27 -0.64 -19.43
N GLY A 277 3.99 -0.44 -19.04
CA GLY A 277 2.91 -0.27 -20.02
C GLY A 277 2.58 -1.57 -20.79
N ARG A 278 1.72 -1.47 -21.81
CA ARG A 278 1.56 -2.56 -22.78
C ARG A 278 2.84 -2.56 -23.64
N ARG A 279 3.69 -3.55 -23.45
CA ARG A 279 4.60 -3.90 -24.54
C ARG A 279 3.72 -4.36 -25.71
N GLN A 280 3.72 -3.60 -26.80
CA GLN A 280 3.26 -4.20 -28.06
C GLN A 280 4.11 -5.46 -28.26
N PRO A 281 3.50 -6.63 -28.59
CA PRO A 281 4.31 -7.76 -29.00
C PRO A 281 5.23 -7.24 -30.11
N ASP A 282 6.53 -7.41 -29.90
CA ASP A 282 7.51 -7.09 -30.93
C ASP A 282 6.96 -7.71 -32.20
N SER A 283 6.67 -6.87 -33.20
CA SER A 283 6.31 -7.34 -34.53
C SER A 283 7.52 -8.17 -34.95
N ALA A 284 7.35 -9.50 -34.86
CA ALA A 284 8.36 -10.44 -35.29
C ALA A 284 8.76 -10.01 -36.71
N GLY A 285 9.98 -9.55 -36.82
CA GLY A 285 10.54 -9.14 -38.09
C GLY A 285 10.38 -10.29 -39.09
N THR A 286 9.64 -10.02 -40.12
CA THR A 286 9.59 -10.83 -41.34
C THR A 286 10.94 -10.85 -42.05
#